data_26af0c3c4f90d9c3bbfc302213c81da2
#
_entry.id   26af0c3c4f90d9c3bbfc302213c81da2
#
_cell.length_a   1.000
_cell.length_b   1.000
_cell.length_c   1.000
_cell.angle_alpha   90.00
_cell.angle_beta   90.00
_cell.angle_gamma   90.00
#
_symmetry.space_group_name_H-M   'P 1'
#
loop_
_entity.id
_entity.type
_entity.pdbx_description
1 polymer ?
#
loop_
_entity_poly.entity_id
_entity_poly.type
_entity_poly.pdbx_seq_one_letter_code
_entity_poly.pdbx_strand_id
1 'polypeptide(L)'
;MHAIGEICGFIGGLIGIATALPQVLRIRRLGHADGLALSPWLLMLVQFAAWTAFGFKVGSPSILFANLFTVFTTALVVVAIRGNNFKNWFLIVGGSVLTGAFVFFGPSAIVDWALILLTGSRLPQLIRTWYNRRTAKVTAVSIPSLVVALTSMFFWMAFAVLTENALVVTTTIVAISITLLTALVELNIARRAALAS
;
A
#
# COMPACT_ATOMS: atom_id res chain seq x y z
N MET A 1 19.35 -8.45 16.83
CA MET A 1 18.97 -8.18 15.42
C MET A 1 17.47 -7.90 15.30
N HIS A 2 16.58 -8.71 15.93
CA HIS A 2 15.12 -8.57 15.83
C HIS A 2 14.62 -7.18 16.27
N ALA A 3 15.08 -6.63 17.40
CA ALA A 3 14.66 -5.29 17.85
C ALA A 3 15.02 -4.16 16.86
N ILE A 4 16.19 -4.24 16.23
CA ILE A 4 16.61 -3.27 15.19
C ILE A 4 15.71 -3.43 13.95
N GLY A 5 15.36 -4.67 13.61
CA GLY A 5 14.39 -4.93 12.54
C GLY A 5 13.05 -4.26 12.82
N GLU A 6 12.47 -4.43 14.02
CA GLU A 6 11.22 -3.77 14.39
C GLU A 6 11.29 -2.24 14.30
N ILE A 7 12.43 -1.63 14.71
CA ILE A 7 12.66 -0.18 14.55
C ILE A 7 12.61 0.19 13.05
N CYS A 8 13.29 -0.57 12.18
CA CYS A 8 13.23 -0.34 10.74
C CYS A 8 11.79 -0.47 10.22
N GLY A 9 11.03 -1.49 10.66
CA GLY A 9 9.63 -1.67 10.31
C GLY A 9 8.75 -0.48 10.73
N PHE A 10 8.94 0.06 11.93
CA PHE A 10 8.22 1.27 12.37
C PHE A 10 8.58 2.49 11.52
N ILE A 11 9.86 2.70 11.20
CA ILE A 11 10.28 3.82 10.33
C ILE A 11 9.65 3.66 8.93
N GLY A 12 9.74 2.46 8.34
CA GLY A 12 9.12 2.15 7.05
C GLY A 12 7.61 2.39 7.07
N GLY A 13 6.93 1.94 8.13
CA GLY A 13 5.50 2.15 8.34
C GLY A 13 5.12 3.62 8.44
N LEU A 14 5.83 4.42 9.24
CA LEU A 14 5.60 5.86 9.39
C LEU A 14 5.76 6.61 8.06
N ILE A 15 6.81 6.29 7.29
CA ILE A 15 7.01 6.87 5.95
C ILE A 15 5.87 6.45 5.01
N GLY A 16 5.44 5.18 5.05
CA GLY A 16 4.31 4.68 4.28
C GLY A 16 3.00 5.40 4.59
N ILE A 17 2.69 5.60 5.87
CA ILE A 17 1.52 6.35 6.35
C ILE A 17 1.55 7.79 5.85
N ALA A 18 2.72 8.44 5.86
CA ALA A 18 2.87 9.81 5.38
C ALA A 18 2.48 9.96 3.90
N THR A 19 2.53 8.90 3.09
CA THR A 19 2.07 8.93 1.69
C THR A 19 0.54 8.90 1.55
N ALA A 20 -0.19 8.29 2.49
CA ALA A 20 -1.64 8.16 2.46
C ALA A 20 -2.36 9.35 3.12
N LEU A 21 -1.76 9.95 4.12
CA LEU A 21 -2.35 11.04 4.91
C LEU A 21 -2.79 12.27 4.08
N PRO A 22 -2.04 12.74 3.06
CA PRO A 22 -2.47 13.86 2.23
C PRO A 22 -3.83 13.63 1.58
N GLN A 23 -4.16 12.40 1.18
CA GLN A 23 -5.45 12.09 0.56
C GLN A 23 -6.61 12.24 1.56
N VAL A 24 -6.45 11.77 2.79
CA VAL A 24 -7.45 11.92 3.86
C VAL A 24 -7.66 13.40 4.18
N LEU A 25 -6.57 14.16 4.32
CA LEU A 25 -6.63 15.60 4.58
C LEU A 25 -7.29 16.36 3.43
N ARG A 26 -7.02 15.98 2.18
CA ARG A 26 -7.65 16.58 1.00
C ARG A 26 -9.16 16.37 1.00
N ILE A 27 -9.63 15.13 1.26
CA ILE A 27 -11.06 14.83 1.36
C ILE A 27 -11.71 15.67 2.47
N ARG A 28 -11.06 15.76 3.63
CA ARG A 28 -11.56 16.59 4.75
C ARG A 28 -11.68 18.07 4.38
N ARG A 29 -10.71 18.62 3.65
CA ARG A 29 -10.74 20.02 3.20
C ARG A 29 -11.82 20.30 2.16
N LEU A 30 -12.04 19.35 1.23
CA LEU A 30 -13.03 19.48 0.17
C LEU A 30 -14.45 19.19 0.66
N GLY A 31 -14.61 18.42 1.74
CA GLY A 31 -15.91 17.97 2.25
C GLY A 31 -16.56 16.86 1.40
N HIS A 32 -15.91 16.40 0.32
CA HIS A 32 -16.41 15.35 -0.57
C HIS A 32 -15.25 14.51 -1.14
N ALA A 33 -15.60 13.34 -1.68
CA ALA A 33 -14.66 12.39 -2.28
C ALA A 33 -14.90 12.19 -3.79
N ASP A 34 -15.51 13.16 -4.47
CA ASP A 34 -15.86 13.07 -5.88
C ASP A 34 -14.61 12.84 -6.74
N GLY A 35 -14.75 11.97 -7.75
CA GLY A 35 -13.66 11.57 -8.65
C GLY A 35 -12.76 10.46 -8.11
N LEU A 36 -12.96 9.98 -6.87
CA LEU A 36 -12.25 8.81 -6.35
C LEU A 36 -12.97 7.52 -6.72
N ALA A 37 -12.23 6.60 -7.36
CA ALA A 37 -12.74 5.25 -7.61
C ALA A 37 -12.71 4.42 -6.32
N LEU A 38 -13.80 3.73 -6.01
CA LEU A 38 -13.94 2.93 -4.78
C LEU A 38 -13.06 1.67 -4.79
N SER A 39 -12.97 0.99 -5.95
CA SER A 39 -12.33 -0.34 -6.04
C SER A 39 -10.87 -0.39 -5.57
N PRO A 40 -9.99 0.57 -5.89
CA PRO A 40 -8.62 0.56 -5.35
C PRO A 40 -8.58 0.65 -3.82
N TRP A 41 -9.47 1.46 -3.23
CA TRP A 41 -9.52 1.64 -1.77
C TRP A 41 -10.03 0.40 -1.04
N LEU A 42 -10.99 -0.33 -1.64
CA LEU A 42 -11.42 -1.62 -1.09
C LEU A 42 -10.30 -2.65 -1.16
N LEU A 43 -9.57 -2.71 -2.28
CA LEU A 43 -8.43 -3.62 -2.41
C LEU A 43 -7.32 -3.29 -1.39
N MET A 44 -7.01 -2.01 -1.19
CA MET A 44 -6.08 -1.56 -0.16
C MET A 44 -6.56 -1.93 1.25
N LEU A 45 -7.86 -1.78 1.53
CA LEU A 45 -8.44 -2.16 2.82
C LEU A 45 -8.21 -3.65 3.11
N VAL A 46 -8.53 -4.52 2.15
CA VAL A 46 -8.28 -5.97 2.24
C VAL A 46 -6.79 -6.25 2.45
N GLN A 47 -5.93 -5.64 1.66
CA GLN A 47 -4.47 -5.82 1.76
C GLN A 47 -3.95 -5.46 3.15
N PHE A 48 -4.28 -4.28 3.67
CA PHE A 48 -3.78 -3.83 4.97
C PHE A 48 -4.43 -4.59 6.13
N ALA A 49 -5.69 -5.02 6.01
CA ALA A 49 -6.32 -5.91 6.99
C ALA A 49 -5.59 -7.27 7.04
N ALA A 50 -5.22 -7.82 5.89
CA ALA A 50 -4.46 -9.06 5.80
C ALA A 50 -3.07 -8.92 6.45
N TRP A 51 -2.34 -7.84 6.17
CA TRP A 51 -1.04 -7.57 6.79
C TRP A 51 -1.15 -7.28 8.29
N THR A 52 -2.23 -6.63 8.76
CA THR A 52 -2.49 -6.43 10.20
C THR A 52 -2.63 -7.78 10.91
N ALA A 53 -3.44 -8.70 10.36
CA ALA A 53 -3.61 -10.02 10.91
C ALA A 53 -2.33 -10.86 10.84
N PHE A 54 -1.56 -10.75 9.76
CA PHE A 54 -0.25 -11.40 9.65
C PHE A 54 0.71 -10.88 10.71
N GLY A 55 0.79 -9.55 10.92
CA GLY A 55 1.62 -8.95 11.96
C GLY A 55 1.26 -9.45 13.36
N PHE A 56 -0.04 -9.60 13.66
CA PHE A 56 -0.50 -10.20 14.90
C PHE A 56 -0.09 -11.67 15.01
N LYS A 57 -0.27 -12.45 13.94
CA LYS A 57 0.06 -13.89 13.89
C LYS A 57 1.55 -14.17 14.13
N VAL A 58 2.44 -13.35 13.58
CA VAL A 58 3.90 -13.50 13.71
C VAL A 58 4.48 -12.75 14.90
N GLY A 59 3.67 -12.02 15.66
CA GLY A 59 4.12 -11.26 16.83
C GLY A 59 5.02 -10.06 16.47
N SER A 60 4.82 -9.43 15.30
CA SER A 60 5.58 -8.25 14.88
C SER A 60 4.78 -6.97 15.16
N PRO A 61 5.19 -6.15 16.14
CA PRO A 61 4.52 -4.88 16.45
C PRO A 61 4.56 -3.89 15.29
N SER A 62 5.64 -3.80 14.55
CA SER A 62 5.77 -2.85 13.44
C SER A 62 4.81 -3.19 12.30
N ILE A 63 4.71 -4.47 11.89
CA ILE A 63 3.73 -4.89 10.88
C ILE A 63 2.31 -4.63 11.38
N LEU A 64 2.02 -5.03 12.63
CA LEU A 64 0.69 -4.87 13.22
C LEU A 64 0.23 -3.41 13.22
N PHE A 65 0.99 -2.53 13.89
CA PHE A 65 0.55 -1.14 14.11
C PHE A 65 0.58 -0.30 12.83
N ALA A 66 1.60 -0.45 11.98
CA ALA A 66 1.66 0.29 10.71
C ALA A 66 0.47 -0.04 9.80
N ASN A 67 0.13 -1.33 9.68
CA ASN A 67 -0.98 -1.75 8.83
C ASN A 67 -2.33 -1.46 9.46
N LEU A 68 -2.49 -1.61 10.77
CA LEU A 68 -3.72 -1.25 11.49
C LEU A 68 -4.06 0.24 11.31
N PHE A 69 -3.07 1.12 11.44
CA PHE A 69 -3.26 2.55 11.17
C PHE A 69 -3.66 2.81 9.72
N THR A 70 -3.06 2.08 8.78
CA THR A 70 -3.40 2.20 7.36
C THR A 70 -4.80 1.64 7.05
N VAL A 71 -5.24 0.57 7.70
CA VAL A 71 -6.64 0.10 7.65
C VAL A 71 -7.57 1.22 8.06
N PHE A 72 -7.31 1.87 9.20
CA PHE A 72 -8.15 2.95 9.70
C PHE A 72 -8.22 4.14 8.72
N THR A 73 -7.09 4.62 8.23
CA THR A 73 -7.06 5.74 7.27
C THR A 73 -7.73 5.38 5.94
N THR A 74 -7.55 4.16 5.46
CA THR A 74 -8.22 3.64 4.24
C THR A 74 -9.73 3.53 4.45
N ALA A 75 -10.17 3.06 5.62
CA ALA A 75 -11.58 3.00 5.98
C ALA A 75 -12.25 4.38 5.96
N LEU A 76 -11.57 5.41 6.46
CA LEU A 76 -12.06 6.79 6.38
C LEU A 76 -12.28 7.26 4.94
N VAL A 77 -11.40 6.89 4.01
CA VAL A 77 -11.58 7.21 2.58
C VAL A 77 -12.74 6.43 1.99
N VAL A 78 -12.86 5.13 2.28
CA VAL A 78 -13.99 4.31 1.81
C VAL A 78 -15.32 4.87 2.30
N VAL A 79 -15.41 5.26 3.57
CA VAL A 79 -16.61 5.89 4.15
C VAL A 79 -16.90 7.25 3.52
N ALA A 80 -15.87 8.05 3.21
CA ALA A 80 -16.05 9.33 2.52
C ALA A 80 -16.63 9.15 1.10
N ILE A 81 -16.27 8.05 0.40
CA ILE A 81 -16.80 7.74 -0.94
C ILE A 81 -18.23 7.18 -0.86
N ARG A 82 -18.52 6.28 0.10
CA ARG A 82 -19.79 5.55 0.19
C ARG A 82 -20.84 6.20 1.09
N GLY A 83 -20.43 7.13 1.90
CA GLY A 83 -21.26 7.75 2.94
C GLY A 83 -20.99 7.17 4.34
N ASN A 84 -21.04 8.06 5.34
CA ASN A 84 -20.81 7.72 6.74
C ASN A 84 -22.10 7.19 7.37
N ASN A 85 -22.31 5.89 7.30
CA ASN A 85 -23.47 5.21 7.89
C ASN A 85 -23.07 3.85 8.48
N PHE A 86 -23.91 3.33 9.38
CA PHE A 86 -23.67 2.08 10.10
C PHE A 86 -23.42 0.89 9.14
N LYS A 87 -24.19 0.78 8.06
CA LYS A 87 -24.06 -0.32 7.08
C LYS A 87 -22.67 -0.35 6.46
N ASN A 88 -22.12 0.80 6.07
CA ASN A 88 -20.79 0.88 5.48
C ASN A 88 -19.70 0.53 6.48
N TRP A 89 -19.80 1.02 7.73
CA TRP A 89 -18.89 0.63 8.79
C TRP A 89 -18.96 -0.87 9.10
N PHE A 90 -20.16 -1.43 9.17
CA PHE A 90 -20.37 -2.87 9.38
C PHE A 90 -19.68 -3.71 8.28
N LEU A 91 -19.84 -3.31 7.00
CA LEU A 91 -19.19 -4.00 5.88
C LEU A 91 -17.65 -3.86 5.91
N ILE A 92 -17.13 -2.68 6.28
CA ILE A 92 -15.68 -2.45 6.41
C ILE A 92 -15.11 -3.31 7.53
N VAL A 93 -15.68 -3.24 8.71
CA VAL A 93 -15.21 -3.99 9.89
C VAL A 93 -15.40 -5.49 9.65
N GLY A 94 -16.57 -5.91 9.21
CA GLY A 94 -16.86 -7.33 8.91
C GLY A 94 -15.92 -7.90 7.84
N GLY A 95 -15.69 -7.16 6.74
CA GLY A 95 -14.74 -7.55 5.70
C GLY A 95 -13.30 -7.63 6.21
N SER A 96 -12.89 -6.69 7.05
CA SER A 96 -11.56 -6.71 7.67
C SER A 96 -11.39 -7.89 8.63
N VAL A 97 -12.42 -8.19 9.44
CA VAL A 97 -12.43 -9.35 10.35
C VAL A 97 -12.39 -10.66 9.57
N LEU A 98 -13.18 -10.80 8.50
CA LEU A 98 -13.16 -12.00 7.65
C LEU A 98 -11.79 -12.19 6.98
N THR A 99 -11.18 -11.11 6.49
CA THR A 99 -9.82 -11.13 5.94
C THR A 99 -8.81 -11.56 7.01
N GLY A 100 -8.93 -11.01 8.20
CA GLY A 100 -8.09 -11.36 9.35
C GLY A 100 -8.26 -12.83 9.75
N ALA A 101 -9.49 -13.33 9.81
CA ALA A 101 -9.78 -14.73 10.10
C ALA A 101 -9.18 -15.67 9.05
N PHE A 102 -9.28 -15.32 7.76
CA PHE A 102 -8.62 -16.07 6.68
C PHE A 102 -7.10 -16.16 6.88
N VAL A 103 -6.43 -15.04 7.20
CA VAL A 103 -4.98 -15.02 7.44
C VAL A 103 -4.59 -15.82 8.68
N PHE A 104 -5.41 -15.77 9.73
CA PHE A 104 -5.11 -16.41 11.00
C PHE A 104 -5.32 -17.93 10.95
N PHE A 105 -6.44 -18.38 10.38
CA PHE A 105 -6.87 -19.78 10.38
C PHE A 105 -6.61 -20.51 9.05
N GLY A 106 -6.33 -19.77 7.97
CA GLY A 106 -6.07 -20.36 6.65
C GLY A 106 -4.75 -21.11 6.58
N PRO A 107 -4.63 -22.06 5.63
CA PRO A 107 -3.38 -22.76 5.37
C PRO A 107 -2.27 -21.77 4.99
N SER A 108 -1.11 -21.89 5.65
CA SER A 108 -0.02 -20.92 5.52
C SER A 108 0.39 -20.66 4.06
N ALA A 109 0.55 -21.71 3.27
CA ALA A 109 0.91 -21.56 1.86
C ALA A 109 -0.11 -20.75 1.06
N ILE A 110 -1.42 -20.91 1.31
CA ILE A 110 -2.47 -20.14 0.62
C ILE A 110 -2.45 -18.68 1.08
N VAL A 111 -2.25 -18.45 2.38
CA VAL A 111 -2.14 -17.10 2.95
C VAL A 111 -0.92 -16.37 2.39
N ASP A 112 0.23 -17.03 2.32
CA ASP A 112 1.46 -16.45 1.78
C ASP A 112 1.30 -16.04 0.32
N TRP A 113 0.73 -16.91 -0.52
CA TRP A 113 0.42 -16.59 -1.91
C TRP A 113 -0.60 -15.43 -2.02
N ALA A 114 -1.63 -15.43 -1.18
CA ALA A 114 -2.60 -14.33 -1.17
C ALA A 114 -1.93 -12.98 -0.83
N LEU A 115 -1.04 -12.92 0.15
CA LEU A 115 -0.29 -11.72 0.53
C LEU A 115 0.66 -11.26 -0.60
N ILE A 116 1.33 -12.20 -1.28
CA ILE A 116 2.17 -11.90 -2.46
C ILE A 116 1.31 -11.31 -3.59
N LEU A 117 0.18 -11.96 -3.92
CA LEU A 117 -0.73 -11.49 -4.97
C LEU A 117 -1.33 -10.11 -4.65
N LEU A 118 -1.72 -9.87 -3.40
CA LEU A 118 -2.21 -8.55 -2.97
C LEU A 118 -1.16 -7.46 -3.14
N THR A 119 0.13 -7.77 -3.02
CA THR A 119 1.21 -6.82 -3.32
C THR A 119 1.22 -6.41 -4.79
N GLY A 120 0.75 -7.29 -5.69
CA GLY A 120 0.51 -7.01 -7.11
C GLY A 120 -0.59 -5.98 -7.39
N SER A 121 -1.32 -5.50 -6.36
CA SER A 121 -2.30 -4.40 -6.49
C SER A 121 -1.71 -3.11 -7.09
N ARG A 122 -0.39 -2.97 -7.11
CA ARG A 122 0.35 -1.86 -7.76
C ARG A 122 0.54 -2.05 -9.27
N LEU A 123 0.36 -3.26 -9.81
CA LEU A 123 0.52 -3.57 -11.24
C LEU A 123 -0.38 -2.73 -12.18
N PRO A 124 -1.65 -2.46 -11.86
CA PRO A 124 -2.48 -1.62 -12.72
C PRO A 124 -1.89 -0.23 -12.96
N GLN A 125 -1.21 0.35 -11.95
CA GLN A 125 -0.52 1.63 -12.10
C GLN A 125 0.64 1.51 -13.10
N LEU A 126 1.49 0.49 -12.96
CA LEU A 126 2.61 0.24 -13.89
C LEU A 126 2.09 0.03 -15.32
N ILE A 127 1.05 -0.80 -15.49
CA ILE A 127 0.44 -1.06 -16.79
C ILE A 127 -0.07 0.24 -17.41
N ARG A 128 -0.82 1.05 -16.65
CA ARG A 128 -1.33 2.33 -17.13
C ARG A 128 -0.21 3.29 -17.55
N THR A 129 0.83 3.42 -16.73
CA THR A 129 2.01 4.23 -17.03
C THR A 129 2.72 3.72 -18.30
N TRP A 130 2.85 2.41 -18.44
CA TRP A 130 3.45 1.79 -19.62
C TRP A 130 2.66 2.05 -20.90
N TYR A 131 1.34 1.96 -20.87
CA TYR A 131 0.49 2.29 -22.03
C TYR A 131 0.60 3.78 -22.41
N ASN A 132 0.67 4.66 -21.42
CA ASN A 132 0.74 6.10 -21.65
C ASN A 132 2.13 6.60 -22.05
N ARG A 133 3.18 5.77 -22.02
CA ARG A 133 4.56 6.16 -22.32
C ARG A 133 4.79 6.77 -23.70
N ARG A 134 3.91 6.49 -24.66
CA ARG A 134 4.01 7.00 -26.04
C ARG A 134 3.29 8.34 -26.24
N THR A 135 2.40 8.73 -25.36
CA THR A 135 1.58 9.93 -25.53
C THR A 135 2.27 11.20 -25.06
N ALA A 136 3.45 11.11 -24.46
CA ALA A 136 4.24 12.21 -23.89
C ALA A 136 3.44 13.19 -22.99
N LYS A 137 2.23 12.79 -22.55
CA LYS A 137 1.43 13.58 -21.62
C LYS A 137 1.97 13.37 -20.21
N VAL A 138 2.23 14.46 -19.50
CA VAL A 138 2.58 14.42 -18.08
C VAL A 138 1.51 13.65 -17.33
N THR A 139 1.91 12.58 -16.66
CA THR A 139 0.98 11.75 -15.89
C THR A 139 0.73 12.37 -14.51
N ALA A 140 -0.36 11.96 -13.87
CA ALA A 140 -0.66 12.41 -12.49
C ALA A 140 0.22 11.70 -11.42
N VAL A 141 1.17 10.87 -11.85
CA VAL A 141 2.08 10.16 -10.94
C VAL A 141 3.19 11.08 -10.49
N SER A 142 3.28 11.29 -9.19
CA SER A 142 4.31 12.13 -8.59
C SER A 142 5.61 11.36 -8.39
N ILE A 143 6.68 11.74 -9.09
CA ILE A 143 8.02 11.15 -8.89
C ILE A 143 8.46 11.26 -7.42
N PRO A 144 8.31 12.41 -6.73
CA PRO A 144 8.59 12.48 -5.29
C PRO A 144 7.84 11.44 -4.45
N SER A 145 6.57 11.15 -4.77
CA SER A 145 5.82 10.13 -4.03
C SER A 145 6.37 8.72 -4.26
N LEU A 146 6.89 8.42 -5.46
CA LEU A 146 7.57 7.15 -5.74
C LEU A 146 8.89 7.02 -4.96
N VAL A 147 9.65 8.11 -4.83
CA VAL A 147 10.87 8.14 -4.01
C VAL A 147 10.55 7.87 -2.55
N VAL A 148 9.54 8.54 -1.98
CA VAL A 148 9.09 8.30 -0.60
C VAL A 148 8.63 6.84 -0.42
N ALA A 149 7.89 6.28 -1.39
CA ALA A 149 7.48 4.88 -1.35
C ALA A 149 8.69 3.92 -1.38
N LEU A 150 9.68 4.16 -2.23
CA LEU A 150 10.92 3.37 -2.27
C LEU A 150 11.71 3.47 -0.97
N THR A 151 11.79 4.66 -0.36
CA THR A 151 12.42 4.85 0.95
C THR A 151 11.72 4.02 2.02
N SER A 152 10.38 4.04 2.07
CA SER A 152 9.61 3.18 2.96
C SER A 152 9.93 1.69 2.73
N MET A 153 9.97 1.25 1.47
CA MET A 153 10.26 -0.15 1.12
C MET A 153 11.69 -0.56 1.48
N PHE A 154 12.66 0.36 1.44
CA PHE A 154 14.01 0.10 1.92
C PHE A 154 14.04 -0.27 3.40
N PHE A 155 13.30 0.47 4.24
CA PHE A 155 13.18 0.15 5.66
C PHE A 155 12.42 -1.16 5.90
N TRP A 156 11.38 -1.47 5.12
CA TRP A 156 10.70 -2.76 5.18
C TRP A 156 11.60 -3.91 4.73
N MET A 157 12.49 -3.71 3.76
CA MET A 157 13.50 -4.70 3.39
C MET A 157 14.50 -4.93 4.52
N ALA A 158 15.00 -3.86 5.15
CA ALA A 158 15.88 -3.98 6.31
C ALA A 158 15.18 -4.73 7.47
N PHE A 159 13.91 -4.41 7.76
CA PHE A 159 13.08 -5.17 8.68
C PHE A 159 13.07 -6.66 8.32
N ALA A 160 12.71 -6.97 7.08
CA ALA A 160 12.51 -8.34 6.62
C ALA A 160 13.77 -9.20 6.73
N VAL A 161 14.93 -8.63 6.37
CA VAL A 161 16.23 -9.30 6.47
C VAL A 161 16.65 -9.48 7.92
N LEU A 162 16.52 -8.44 8.77
CA LEU A 162 16.92 -8.48 10.17
C LEU A 162 16.03 -9.36 11.04
N THR A 163 14.79 -9.61 10.62
CA THR A 163 13.84 -10.50 11.30
C THR A 163 13.71 -11.87 10.62
N GLU A 164 14.48 -12.12 9.55
CA GLU A 164 14.49 -13.38 8.80
C GLU A 164 13.09 -13.76 8.25
N ASN A 165 12.27 -12.75 7.92
CA ASN A 165 10.91 -12.98 7.45
C ASN A 165 10.87 -13.09 5.91
N ALA A 166 10.97 -14.33 5.40
CA ALA A 166 11.03 -14.62 3.97
C ALA A 166 9.81 -14.09 3.17
N LEU A 167 8.62 -14.10 3.76
CA LEU A 167 7.42 -13.59 3.10
C LEU A 167 7.51 -12.06 2.90
N VAL A 168 7.95 -11.33 3.93
CA VAL A 168 8.13 -9.88 3.83
C VAL A 168 9.27 -9.54 2.86
N VAL A 169 10.37 -10.33 2.83
CA VAL A 169 11.42 -10.19 1.81
C VAL A 169 10.83 -10.31 0.41
N THR A 170 10.10 -11.39 0.14
CA THR A 170 9.52 -11.68 -1.19
C THR A 170 8.56 -10.58 -1.63
N THR A 171 7.61 -10.21 -0.77
CA THR A 171 6.62 -9.16 -1.09
C THR A 171 7.27 -7.80 -1.26
N THR A 172 8.31 -7.48 -0.49
CA THR A 172 9.04 -6.22 -0.61
C THR A 172 9.84 -6.18 -1.92
N ILE A 173 10.47 -7.28 -2.35
CA ILE A 173 11.13 -7.37 -3.66
C ILE A 173 10.13 -7.10 -4.79
N VAL A 174 8.96 -7.75 -4.76
CA VAL A 174 7.90 -7.53 -5.75
C VAL A 174 7.46 -6.06 -5.76
N ALA A 175 7.21 -5.47 -4.58
CA ALA A 175 6.80 -4.08 -4.47
C ALA A 175 7.86 -3.09 -4.98
N ILE A 176 9.13 -3.28 -4.62
CA ILE A 176 10.27 -2.47 -5.09
C ILE A 176 10.37 -2.58 -6.61
N SER A 177 10.32 -3.79 -7.17
CA SER A 177 10.43 -4.02 -8.62
C SER A 177 9.34 -3.27 -9.39
N ILE A 178 8.07 -3.39 -8.98
CA ILE A 178 6.95 -2.70 -9.62
C ILE A 178 7.11 -1.18 -9.50
N THR A 179 7.51 -0.68 -8.33
CA THR A 179 7.66 0.76 -8.07
C THR A 179 8.81 1.36 -8.84
N LEU A 180 9.97 0.66 -8.92
CA LEU A 180 11.13 1.07 -9.73
C LEU A 180 10.79 1.10 -11.21
N LEU A 181 10.15 0.06 -11.74
CA LEU A 181 9.72 0.05 -13.14
C LEU A 181 8.76 1.20 -13.43
N THR A 182 7.82 1.49 -12.54
CA THR A 182 6.93 2.64 -12.67
C THR A 182 7.73 3.94 -12.70
N ALA A 183 8.66 4.14 -11.78
CA ALA A 183 9.49 5.35 -11.69
C ALA A 183 10.36 5.54 -12.95
N LEU A 184 10.97 4.47 -13.47
CA LEU A 184 11.78 4.52 -14.68
C LEU A 184 10.95 4.93 -15.91
N VAL A 185 9.74 4.40 -16.05
CA VAL A 185 8.84 4.78 -17.16
C VAL A 185 8.40 6.23 -17.02
N GLU A 186 8.04 6.69 -15.82
CA GLU A 186 7.65 8.09 -15.56
C GLU A 186 8.78 9.07 -15.82
N LEU A 187 10.01 8.76 -15.37
CA LEU A 187 11.19 9.58 -15.64
C LEU A 187 11.47 9.69 -17.15
N ASN A 188 11.28 8.59 -17.90
CA ASN A 188 11.45 8.62 -19.35
C ASN A 188 10.38 9.49 -20.03
N ILE A 189 9.12 9.42 -19.59
CA ILE A 189 8.04 10.30 -20.07
C ILE A 189 8.37 11.76 -19.78
N ALA A 190 8.74 12.09 -18.55
CA ALA A 190 9.10 13.46 -18.14
C ALA A 190 10.28 14.02 -18.97
N ARG A 191 11.33 13.19 -19.18
CA ARG A 191 12.49 13.57 -20.01
C ARG A 191 12.08 13.86 -21.46
N ARG A 192 11.25 13.02 -22.06
CA ARG A 192 10.78 13.24 -23.45
C ARG A 192 9.91 14.48 -23.56
N ALA A 193 9.04 14.74 -22.59
CA ALA A 193 8.21 15.95 -22.56
C ALA A 193 9.07 17.21 -22.47
N ALA A 194 10.14 17.22 -21.66
CA ALA A 194 11.08 18.32 -21.54
C ALA A 194 11.93 18.55 -22.80
N LEU A 195 12.15 17.53 -23.63
CA LEU A 195 12.89 17.66 -24.90
C LEU A 195 12.00 18.12 -26.08
N ALA A 196 10.66 18.06 -25.90
CA ALA A 196 9.69 18.47 -26.92
C ALA A 196 9.11 19.88 -26.70
N SER A 197 9.42 20.52 -25.54
CA SER A 197 9.10 21.90 -25.20
C SER A 197 10.21 22.86 -25.61
#